data_a06a3e31c4c132c3b312d3585c661b69
#
_entry.id   a06a3e31c4c132c3b312d3585c661b69
#
_cell.length_a   1.000
_cell.length_b   1.000
_cell.length_c   1.000
_cell.angle_alpha   90.00
_cell.angle_beta   90.00
_cell.angle_gamma   90.00
#
_symmetry.space_group_name_H-M   'P 1'
#
loop_
_entity.id
_entity.type
_entity.pdbx_description
1 polymer ?
#
loop_
_entity_poly.entity_id
_entity_poly.type
_entity_poly.pdbx_seq_one_letter_code
_entity_poly.pdbx_strand_id
1 'polypeptide(L)'
;MNQLVNKNLITLKCVLFCFLAGIGCIFPYLPLHMLHIGLDRGEARLVSAIAPCIALLGPAILGPLIDKLSIGRGSTGGGTGPSGSGRLLRIVTAVCLILSAVFYTLLLAVPYTERHEARRPQVLFMCDASGAYVMQEVCGEGMQCKRWQGEKSGVLAVSACEYGCADDNLTWVMRPFTTTSTTTTLSPMYNSVANATTPSDLVTEEPEDEDYFELNPPHLCYNGQCLVYMQHSARLRVPLSLLAPEPPGENSTVENNWCTYRTGGASKCLVPPSRLAEISVEGETCKPAVRCQVMDPYDEPDGVLADAECRLVVGEPTTTFWTYLVIRVLADIWPTAGLALLGAACVIATRETSLGRGDVGRQLAFGTLGLAIFPPLAGYAGEQMTESPYLVPFLLHAVFMVIGALILLCDTHMPLSTPEWWWHTATGVLALPMSAVRRYGAETAAVSAVLVLLGTLWSGIDAYLPWTVFQLNGTLTEVGLTLTAGSLPALPALFWAEALVDYVGHSNLFITAFTFYCLRYTGLAYGDSYTWIVVCELLEVFTLSLVWVTAMLYFRHLVPRKYTTTGQALPVIAHFCIGTIYEYTKYIMRKLVRYRNISHWK
;
A
#
# COMPACT_ATOMS: atom_id res chain seq x y z
N MET A 1 18.23 9.90 42.11
CA MET A 1 17.45 10.54 41.04
C MET A 1 18.26 11.49 40.13
N ASN A 2 19.38 12.04 40.60
CA ASN A 2 20.20 13.00 39.79
C ASN A 2 21.11 12.36 38.68
N GLN A 3 21.11 11.05 38.51
CA GLN A 3 21.93 10.37 37.47
C GLN A 3 21.15 10.00 36.21
N LEU A 4 19.83 10.17 36.18
CA LEU A 4 19.01 9.80 35.02
C LEU A 4 19.06 10.79 33.84
N VAL A 5 19.38 12.06 34.10
CA VAL A 5 19.42 13.11 33.09
C VAL A 5 20.76 13.82 33.12
N ASN A 6 21.67 13.42 32.23
CA ASN A 6 22.89 14.18 31.96
C ASN A 6 22.51 15.43 31.16
N LYS A 7 22.71 16.62 31.76
CA LYS A 7 22.34 17.92 31.17
C LYS A 7 23.00 18.14 29.79
N ASN A 8 24.21 17.65 29.60
CA ASN A 8 24.96 17.80 28.34
C ASN A 8 24.42 16.96 27.18
N LEU A 9 23.53 16.00 27.45
CA LEU A 9 22.92 15.11 26.46
C LEU A 9 21.42 15.36 26.27
N ILE A 10 20.86 16.41 26.86
CA ILE A 10 19.43 16.74 26.72
C ILE A 10 19.10 17.04 25.26
N THR A 11 19.92 17.84 24.61
CA THR A 11 19.74 18.19 23.20
C THR A 11 19.73 16.97 22.30
N LEU A 12 20.64 16.02 22.49
CA LEU A 12 20.66 14.76 21.74
C LEU A 12 19.39 13.95 21.95
N LYS A 13 18.88 13.89 23.19
CA LYS A 13 17.61 13.21 23.51
C LYS A 13 16.43 13.86 22.80
N CYS A 14 16.36 15.19 22.82
CA CYS A 14 15.30 15.94 22.14
C CYS A 14 15.35 15.72 20.62
N VAL A 15 16.53 15.72 20.02
CA VAL A 15 16.69 15.47 18.59
C VAL A 15 16.30 14.05 18.22
N LEU A 16 16.75 13.04 19.00
CA LEU A 16 16.35 11.65 18.78
C LEU A 16 14.84 11.45 18.94
N PHE A 17 14.24 12.11 19.93
CA PHE A 17 12.80 12.12 20.13
C PHE A 17 12.07 12.69 18.92
N CYS A 18 12.44 13.88 18.44
CA CYS A 18 11.83 14.50 17.26
C CYS A 18 12.03 13.64 16.01
N PHE A 19 13.22 13.11 15.81
CA PHE A 19 13.53 12.28 14.64
C PHE A 19 12.67 11.01 14.62
N LEU A 20 12.65 10.22 15.69
CA LEU A 20 11.89 8.98 15.72
C LEU A 20 10.37 9.22 15.81
N ALA A 21 9.91 10.30 16.47
CA ALA A 21 8.52 10.72 16.41
C ALA A 21 8.09 11.05 14.97
N GLY A 22 8.92 11.82 14.26
CA GLY A 22 8.65 12.16 12.86
C GLY A 22 8.63 10.93 11.94
N ILE A 23 9.59 10.00 12.08
CA ILE A 23 9.59 8.73 11.33
C ILE A 23 8.33 7.91 11.66
N GLY A 24 7.96 7.80 12.93
CA GLY A 24 6.75 7.09 13.35
C GLY A 24 5.46 7.67 12.81
N CYS A 25 5.38 8.99 12.61
CA CYS A 25 4.21 9.64 12.03
C CYS A 25 3.98 9.30 10.56
N ILE A 26 5.02 8.91 9.80
CA ILE A 26 4.88 8.71 8.36
C ILE A 26 5.03 7.25 7.95
N PHE A 27 5.96 6.54 8.56
CA PHE A 27 6.43 5.23 8.11
C PHE A 27 5.31 4.18 7.99
N PRO A 28 4.43 3.97 8.99
CA PRO A 28 3.38 2.97 8.92
C PRO A 28 2.27 3.33 7.91
N TYR A 29 2.15 4.61 7.54
CA TYR A 29 1.10 5.09 6.64
C TYR A 29 1.53 5.15 5.16
N LEU A 30 2.83 5.06 4.86
CA LEU A 30 3.32 5.12 3.48
C LEU A 30 2.76 4.02 2.57
N PRO A 31 2.68 2.73 2.99
CA PRO A 31 2.07 1.70 2.17
C PRO A 31 0.60 1.95 1.87
N LEU A 32 -0.14 2.52 2.83
CA LEU A 32 -1.55 2.87 2.68
C LEU A 32 -1.75 4.12 1.82
N HIS A 33 -0.89 5.13 1.98
CA HIS A 33 -0.89 6.33 1.15
C HIS A 33 -0.67 6.00 -0.32
N MET A 34 0.23 5.06 -0.66
CA MET A 34 0.43 4.61 -2.03
C MET A 34 -0.85 4.04 -2.66
N LEU A 35 -1.62 3.25 -1.90
CA LEU A 35 -2.91 2.73 -2.37
C LEU A 35 -3.96 3.85 -2.48
N HIS A 36 -3.96 4.79 -1.53
CA HIS A 36 -4.90 5.91 -1.51
C HIS A 36 -4.77 6.80 -2.74
N ILE A 37 -3.54 7.10 -3.21
CA ILE A 37 -3.31 7.88 -4.43
C ILE A 37 -3.53 7.08 -5.72
N GLY A 38 -3.97 5.81 -5.61
CA GLY A 38 -4.35 4.97 -6.74
C GLY A 38 -3.23 4.11 -7.33
N LEU A 39 -2.10 3.93 -6.65
CA LEU A 39 -1.11 2.94 -7.05
C LEU A 39 -1.63 1.51 -6.81
N ASP A 40 -1.42 0.64 -7.78
CA ASP A 40 -1.72 -0.79 -7.60
C ASP A 40 -0.76 -1.43 -6.59
N ARG A 41 -1.20 -2.52 -5.94
CA ARG A 41 -0.36 -3.27 -4.98
C ARG A 41 0.98 -3.72 -5.59
N GLY A 42 1.00 -4.02 -6.90
CA GLY A 42 2.22 -4.36 -7.62
C GLY A 42 3.17 -3.17 -7.78
N GLU A 43 2.63 -2.01 -8.12
CA GLU A 43 3.35 -0.74 -8.23
C GLU A 43 3.87 -0.27 -6.88
N ALA A 44 3.05 -0.33 -5.83
CA ALA A 44 3.45 0.02 -4.47
C ALA A 44 4.61 -0.85 -3.96
N ARG A 45 4.60 -2.16 -4.26
CA ARG A 45 5.72 -3.07 -3.96
C ARG A 45 6.97 -2.71 -4.74
N LEU A 46 6.83 -2.35 -6.02
CA LEU A 46 7.98 -1.96 -6.85
C LEU A 46 8.63 -0.67 -6.32
N VAL A 47 7.84 0.33 -5.94
CA VAL A 47 8.34 1.55 -5.28
C VAL A 47 9.08 1.20 -4.01
N SER A 48 8.51 0.36 -3.14
CA SER A 48 9.11 -0.07 -1.88
C SER A 48 10.38 -0.92 -2.06
N ALA A 49 10.55 -1.56 -3.23
CA ALA A 49 11.77 -2.30 -3.57
C ALA A 49 12.89 -1.38 -4.07
N ILE A 50 12.56 -0.40 -4.90
CA ILE A 50 13.55 0.49 -5.54
C ILE A 50 14.05 1.55 -4.56
N ALA A 51 13.17 2.10 -3.72
CA ALA A 51 13.49 3.22 -2.83
C ALA A 51 14.68 2.90 -1.88
N PRO A 52 14.75 1.76 -1.18
CA PRO A 52 15.89 1.40 -0.34
C PRO A 52 17.20 1.20 -1.11
N CYS A 53 17.15 0.77 -2.40
CA CYS A 53 18.34 0.63 -3.23
C CYS A 53 19.08 1.95 -3.42
N ILE A 54 18.35 3.04 -3.52
CA ILE A 54 18.93 4.37 -3.73
C ILE A 54 19.14 5.08 -2.39
N ALA A 55 18.28 4.82 -1.39
CA ALA A 55 18.43 5.35 -0.04
C ALA A 55 19.78 5.01 0.60
N LEU A 56 20.36 3.84 0.28
CA LEU A 56 21.69 3.45 0.74
C LEU A 56 22.80 4.47 0.39
N LEU A 57 22.62 5.26 -0.69
CA LEU A 57 23.59 6.28 -1.10
C LEU A 57 23.77 7.37 -0.03
N GLY A 58 22.69 7.69 0.71
CA GLY A 58 22.75 8.67 1.80
C GLY A 58 23.84 8.35 2.82
N PRO A 59 23.69 7.29 3.62
CA PRO A 59 24.69 6.90 4.61
C PRO A 59 26.04 6.48 3.99
N ALA A 60 26.05 5.86 2.81
CA ALA A 60 27.27 5.42 2.15
C ALA A 60 28.18 6.58 1.69
N ILE A 61 27.60 7.72 1.31
CA ILE A 61 28.36 8.90 0.88
C ILE A 61 28.62 9.82 2.08
N LEU A 62 27.58 10.14 2.87
CA LEU A 62 27.72 11.14 3.93
C LEU A 62 28.55 10.65 5.12
N GLY A 63 28.53 9.34 5.43
CA GLY A 63 29.37 8.76 6.49
C GLY A 63 30.87 9.01 6.26
N PRO A 64 31.46 8.48 5.17
CA PRO A 64 32.87 8.69 4.84
C PRO A 64 33.23 10.16 4.58
N LEU A 65 32.31 10.94 4.00
CA LEU A 65 32.52 12.35 3.71
C LEU A 65 32.72 13.15 5.01
N ILE A 66 31.87 12.95 6.00
CA ILE A 66 31.96 13.64 7.30
C ILE A 66 33.24 13.24 8.03
N ASP A 67 33.55 11.94 8.10
CA ASP A 67 34.77 11.46 8.75
C ASP A 67 36.04 12.13 8.16
N LYS A 68 36.06 12.33 6.86
CA LYS A 68 37.24 12.94 6.17
C LYS A 68 37.32 14.45 6.22
N LEU A 69 36.20 15.14 6.04
CA LEU A 69 36.17 16.58 6.17
C LEU A 69 36.46 17.02 7.61
N SER A 70 36.18 16.15 8.57
CA SER A 70 36.56 16.36 9.96
C SER A 70 38.07 16.21 10.18
N ILE A 71 38.71 15.28 9.46
CA ILE A 71 40.18 15.09 9.50
C ILE A 71 40.92 16.29 8.89
N GLY A 72 40.51 16.78 7.71
CA GLY A 72 41.20 17.84 6.99
C GLY A 72 41.19 19.22 7.65
N ARG A 73 40.20 19.51 8.47
CA ARG A 73 40.04 20.82 9.13
C ARG A 73 40.85 20.98 10.43
N GLY A 74 41.28 19.87 11.03
CA GLY A 74 42.15 19.89 12.22
C GLY A 74 43.60 20.28 11.93
N SER A 75 44.03 20.21 10.66
CA SER A 75 45.44 20.42 10.26
C SER A 75 45.82 21.88 9.94
N THR A 76 44.89 22.83 9.78
CA THR A 76 45.17 24.16 9.25
C THR A 76 44.88 25.34 10.20
N GLY A 77 44.52 25.11 11.46
CA GLY A 77 44.17 26.21 12.35
C GLY A 77 44.60 26.00 13.80
N GLY A 78 45.70 26.61 14.19
CA GLY A 78 46.12 26.73 15.60
C GLY A 78 45.19 27.64 16.43
N GLY A 79 43.93 27.27 16.56
CA GLY A 79 42.94 27.97 17.37
C GLY A 79 42.28 27.01 18.34
N THR A 80 42.35 27.31 19.64
CA THR A 80 41.69 26.64 20.77
C THR A 80 40.17 26.81 20.77
N GLY A 81 39.48 26.60 19.62
CA GLY A 81 38.02 26.61 19.51
C GLY A 81 37.42 25.20 19.43
N PRO A 82 36.14 25.00 19.82
CA PRO A 82 35.50 23.71 19.72
C PRO A 82 35.57 23.20 18.29
N SER A 83 36.13 22.00 18.15
CA SER A 83 36.60 21.39 16.90
C SER A 83 35.55 21.47 15.78
N GLY A 84 35.96 21.91 14.60
CA GLY A 84 35.12 22.06 13.41
C GLY A 84 34.43 20.80 12.93
N SER A 85 34.87 19.63 13.40
CA SER A 85 34.29 18.31 13.17
C SER A 85 32.86 18.17 13.70
N GLY A 86 32.62 18.51 14.97
CA GLY A 86 31.30 18.39 15.56
C GLY A 86 30.28 19.36 14.97
N ARG A 87 30.76 20.54 14.52
CA ARG A 87 29.93 21.51 13.81
C ARG A 87 29.47 20.99 12.45
N LEU A 88 30.34 20.35 11.71
CA LEU A 88 29.99 19.78 10.41
C LEU A 88 28.95 18.68 10.54
N LEU A 89 29.13 17.74 11.48
CA LEU A 89 28.17 16.67 11.74
C LEU A 89 26.79 17.22 12.07
N ARG A 90 26.69 18.26 12.93
CA ARG A 90 25.42 18.92 13.27
C ARG A 90 24.75 19.54 12.06
N ILE A 91 25.49 20.32 11.26
CA ILE A 91 24.94 21.02 10.10
C ILE A 91 24.43 20.01 9.06
N VAL A 92 25.23 19.00 8.74
CA VAL A 92 24.83 17.99 7.73
C VAL A 92 23.61 17.19 8.22
N THR A 93 23.57 16.80 9.49
CA THR A 93 22.40 16.14 10.05
C THR A 93 21.16 17.02 9.99
N ALA A 94 21.25 18.31 10.36
CA ALA A 94 20.14 19.25 10.27
C ALA A 94 19.64 19.41 8.82
N VAL A 95 20.56 19.50 7.84
CA VAL A 95 20.19 19.53 6.42
C VAL A 95 19.46 18.26 5.99
N CYS A 96 19.92 17.08 6.42
CA CYS A 96 19.21 15.83 6.15
C CYS A 96 17.79 15.84 6.71
N LEU A 97 17.58 16.34 7.92
CA LEU A 97 16.24 16.43 8.52
C LEU A 97 15.34 17.39 7.74
N ILE A 98 15.84 18.56 7.35
CA ILE A 98 15.07 19.52 6.55
C ILE A 98 14.72 18.94 5.18
N LEU A 99 15.66 18.31 4.50
CA LEU A 99 15.40 17.69 3.20
C LEU A 99 14.42 16.52 3.30
N SER A 100 14.49 15.74 4.38
CA SER A 100 13.46 14.73 4.67
C SER A 100 12.07 15.37 4.77
N ALA A 101 11.93 16.45 5.56
CA ALA A 101 10.65 17.16 5.67
C ALA A 101 10.14 17.64 4.31
N VAL A 102 10.99 18.24 3.48
CA VAL A 102 10.62 18.78 2.17
C VAL A 102 10.19 17.70 1.21
N PHE A 103 11.00 16.63 1.04
CA PHE A 103 10.68 15.60 0.05
C PHE A 103 9.48 14.74 0.44
N TYR A 104 9.28 14.47 1.74
CA TYR A 104 8.07 13.75 2.15
C TYR A 104 6.80 14.59 2.02
N THR A 105 6.83 15.89 2.32
CA THR A 105 5.68 16.76 2.07
C THR A 105 5.38 16.90 0.57
N LEU A 106 6.40 16.81 -0.29
CA LEU A 106 6.21 16.83 -1.74
C LEU A 106 5.42 15.62 -2.25
N LEU A 107 5.40 14.49 -1.54
CA LEU A 107 4.56 13.33 -1.89
C LEU A 107 3.06 13.65 -1.87
N LEU A 108 2.62 14.63 -1.07
CA LEU A 108 1.23 15.10 -1.06
C LEU A 108 0.82 15.84 -2.34
N ALA A 109 1.79 16.32 -3.13
CA ALA A 109 1.55 16.99 -4.40
C ALA A 109 1.48 16.05 -5.61
N VAL A 110 1.64 14.75 -5.40
CA VAL A 110 1.54 13.75 -6.48
C VAL A 110 0.09 13.69 -6.99
N PRO A 111 -0.12 13.71 -8.33
CA PRO A 111 -1.46 13.63 -8.89
C PRO A 111 -2.17 12.34 -8.49
N TYR A 112 -3.40 12.48 -8.07
CA TYR A 112 -4.27 11.38 -7.67
C TYR A 112 -4.82 10.65 -8.88
N THR A 113 -4.89 9.33 -8.79
CA THR A 113 -5.50 8.47 -9.80
C THR A 113 -6.57 7.61 -9.13
N GLU A 114 -7.82 7.78 -9.53
CA GLU A 114 -8.90 6.97 -9.00
C GLU A 114 -8.99 5.65 -9.76
N ARG A 115 -8.83 4.56 -9.04
CA ARG A 115 -9.01 3.19 -9.57
C ARG A 115 -10.20 2.57 -8.87
N HIS A 116 -11.29 2.42 -9.61
CA HIS A 116 -12.43 1.67 -9.10
C HIS A 116 -12.09 0.18 -9.01
N GLU A 117 -12.74 -0.52 -8.08
CA GLU A 117 -12.56 -1.95 -7.93
C GLU A 117 -12.83 -2.68 -9.24
N ALA A 118 -12.03 -3.71 -9.50
CA ALA A 118 -12.23 -4.55 -10.66
C ALA A 118 -13.59 -5.25 -10.55
N ARG A 119 -14.49 -4.95 -11.49
CA ARG A 119 -15.78 -5.61 -11.61
C ARG A 119 -15.83 -6.47 -12.87
N ARG A 120 -16.66 -7.48 -12.87
CA ARG A 120 -16.95 -8.20 -14.12
C ARG A 120 -17.77 -7.31 -15.06
N PRO A 121 -17.58 -7.42 -16.40
CA PRO A 121 -18.39 -6.68 -17.37
C PRO A 121 -19.88 -6.92 -17.12
N GLN A 122 -20.67 -5.87 -17.27
CA GLN A 122 -22.12 -6.02 -17.21
C GLN A 122 -22.62 -6.77 -18.44
N VAL A 123 -23.58 -7.66 -18.22
CA VAL A 123 -24.24 -8.37 -19.29
C VAL A 123 -25.72 -8.03 -19.25
N LEU A 124 -26.24 -7.58 -20.38
CA LEU A 124 -27.63 -7.21 -20.55
C LEU A 124 -28.26 -8.15 -21.57
N PHE A 125 -29.50 -8.48 -21.33
CA PHE A 125 -30.38 -9.10 -22.30
C PHE A 125 -31.31 -8.03 -22.83
N MET A 126 -31.41 -7.89 -24.15
CA MET A 126 -32.32 -6.97 -24.82
C MET A 126 -33.13 -7.72 -25.85
N CYS A 127 -34.41 -7.44 -25.89
CA CYS A 127 -35.34 -8.11 -26.78
C CYS A 127 -36.38 -7.11 -27.32
N ASP A 128 -36.62 -7.16 -28.61
CA ASP A 128 -37.61 -6.37 -29.35
C ASP A 128 -38.51 -7.26 -30.20
N ALA A 129 -39.37 -6.67 -31.02
CA ALA A 129 -40.22 -7.38 -31.93
C ALA A 129 -39.43 -8.08 -33.07
N SER A 130 -38.21 -7.70 -33.36
CA SER A 130 -37.34 -8.23 -34.39
C SER A 130 -36.45 -9.36 -33.93
N GLY A 131 -36.14 -9.44 -32.63
CA GLY A 131 -35.29 -10.47 -32.07
C GLY A 131 -34.80 -10.17 -30.66
N ALA A 132 -33.92 -11.03 -30.19
CA ALA A 132 -33.26 -10.82 -28.90
C ALA A 132 -31.75 -10.86 -29.04
N TYR A 133 -31.09 -10.12 -28.14
CA TYR A 133 -29.64 -9.92 -28.13
C TYR A 133 -29.12 -10.03 -26.71
N VAL A 134 -27.94 -10.63 -26.58
CA VAL A 134 -27.14 -10.59 -25.35
C VAL A 134 -26.00 -9.61 -25.58
N MET A 135 -25.88 -8.62 -24.72
CA MET A 135 -24.89 -7.55 -24.83
C MET A 135 -23.94 -7.62 -23.65
N GLN A 136 -22.65 -7.70 -23.93
CA GLN A 136 -21.58 -7.66 -22.92
C GLN A 136 -20.81 -6.34 -23.04
N GLU A 137 -20.63 -5.66 -21.91
CA GLU A 137 -19.84 -4.43 -21.82
C GLU A 137 -18.37 -4.68 -22.23
N VAL A 138 -17.82 -3.81 -23.10
CA VAL A 138 -16.40 -3.82 -23.47
C VAL A 138 -15.65 -2.95 -22.48
N CYS A 139 -14.75 -3.54 -21.70
CA CYS A 139 -13.97 -2.88 -20.68
C CYS A 139 -12.52 -2.74 -21.13
N GLY A 140 -12.10 -1.51 -21.43
CA GLY A 140 -10.71 -1.14 -21.73
C GLY A 140 -10.25 -1.38 -23.17
N GLU A 141 -9.12 -0.76 -23.49
CA GLU A 141 -8.47 -0.83 -24.81
C GLU A 141 -7.82 -2.19 -25.04
N GLY A 142 -8.55 -3.22 -25.36
CA GLY A 142 -7.97 -4.54 -25.65
C GLY A 142 -8.90 -5.72 -25.37
N MET A 143 -10.07 -5.47 -24.83
CA MET A 143 -11.08 -6.52 -24.73
C MET A 143 -11.63 -6.82 -26.13
N GLN A 144 -11.42 -8.04 -26.58
CA GLN A 144 -12.02 -8.53 -27.82
C GLN A 144 -13.27 -9.35 -27.50
N CYS A 145 -14.32 -9.11 -28.28
CA CYS A 145 -15.53 -9.92 -28.20
C CYS A 145 -15.21 -11.38 -28.49
N LYS A 146 -15.69 -12.30 -27.63
CA LYS A 146 -15.45 -13.73 -27.79
C LYS A 146 -16.13 -14.22 -29.04
N ARG A 147 -15.45 -15.05 -29.80
CA ARG A 147 -15.96 -15.65 -31.04
C ARG A 147 -15.99 -17.15 -30.92
N TRP A 148 -16.99 -17.78 -31.50
CA TRP A 148 -17.13 -19.22 -31.60
C TRP A 148 -17.70 -19.59 -32.98
N GLN A 149 -17.69 -20.86 -33.30
CA GLN A 149 -18.30 -21.39 -34.54
C GLN A 149 -19.57 -22.17 -34.17
N GLY A 150 -20.61 -21.99 -34.98
CA GLY A 150 -21.89 -22.68 -34.79
C GLY A 150 -22.79 -21.98 -33.76
N GLU A 151 -23.84 -22.69 -33.35
CA GLU A 151 -24.84 -22.23 -32.40
C GLU A 151 -24.57 -22.82 -31.03
N LYS A 152 -24.66 -21.99 -29.98
CA LYS A 152 -24.53 -22.43 -28.60
C LYS A 152 -25.86 -22.23 -27.89
N SER A 153 -26.43 -23.32 -27.37
CA SER A 153 -27.65 -23.28 -26.56
C SER A 153 -27.32 -23.26 -25.08
N GLY A 154 -28.11 -22.53 -24.32
CA GLY A 154 -27.94 -22.39 -22.87
C GLY A 154 -29.19 -21.80 -22.23
N VAL A 155 -29.15 -21.60 -20.93
CA VAL A 155 -30.21 -20.96 -20.14
C VAL A 155 -29.61 -19.72 -19.48
N LEU A 156 -30.17 -18.54 -19.76
CA LEU A 156 -29.80 -17.32 -19.08
C LEU A 156 -30.75 -17.05 -17.93
N ALA A 157 -30.20 -16.72 -16.75
CA ALA A 157 -30.97 -16.20 -15.65
C ALA A 157 -31.03 -14.68 -15.78
N VAL A 158 -32.21 -14.10 -15.98
CA VAL A 158 -32.41 -12.67 -16.10
C VAL A 158 -33.19 -12.11 -14.91
N SER A 159 -32.91 -10.85 -14.59
CA SER A 159 -33.58 -10.10 -13.52
C SER A 159 -33.74 -8.64 -13.93
N ALA A 160 -34.53 -7.88 -13.16
CA ALA A 160 -34.73 -6.45 -13.38
C ALA A 160 -35.10 -6.12 -14.84
N CYS A 161 -36.12 -6.81 -15.37
CA CYS A 161 -36.62 -6.56 -16.71
C CYS A 161 -37.48 -5.30 -16.74
N GLU A 162 -37.20 -4.41 -17.68
CA GLU A 162 -37.87 -3.11 -17.86
C GLU A 162 -38.24 -2.90 -19.31
N TYR A 163 -39.36 -2.21 -19.53
CA TYR A 163 -39.71 -1.69 -20.86
C TYR A 163 -38.97 -0.39 -21.14
N GLY A 164 -38.54 -0.16 -22.36
CA GLY A 164 -37.91 1.08 -22.76
C GLY A 164 -37.77 1.22 -24.27
N CYS A 165 -37.07 2.27 -24.70
CA CYS A 165 -36.73 2.55 -26.07
C CYS A 165 -35.29 2.17 -26.35
N ALA A 166 -35.07 1.48 -27.48
CA ALA A 166 -33.76 1.36 -28.10
C ALA A 166 -33.71 2.25 -29.35
N ASP A 167 -32.55 2.87 -29.60
CA ASP A 167 -32.29 3.51 -30.89
C ASP A 167 -31.84 2.47 -31.94
N ASP A 168 -31.56 2.92 -33.18
CA ASP A 168 -31.12 2.05 -34.26
C ASP A 168 -29.78 1.35 -33.94
N ASN A 169 -28.98 1.88 -33.04
CA ASN A 169 -27.69 1.34 -32.58
C ASN A 169 -27.82 0.51 -31.32
N LEU A 170 -29.04 0.13 -30.91
CA LEU A 170 -29.31 -0.60 -29.66
C LEU A 170 -28.91 0.15 -28.39
N THR A 171 -28.70 1.46 -28.45
CA THR A 171 -28.44 2.29 -27.25
C THR A 171 -29.76 2.52 -26.50
N TRP A 172 -29.71 2.33 -25.20
CA TRP A 172 -30.88 2.51 -24.34
C TRP A 172 -31.08 3.97 -24.01
N VAL A 173 -32.19 4.54 -24.44
CA VAL A 173 -32.57 5.92 -24.12
C VAL A 173 -33.30 5.93 -22.78
N MET A 174 -32.65 6.44 -21.73
CA MET A 174 -33.31 6.62 -20.43
C MET A 174 -34.05 7.95 -20.38
N ARG A 175 -35.31 7.92 -20.04
CA ARG A 175 -36.02 9.11 -19.53
C ARG A 175 -35.66 9.34 -18.06
N PRO A 176 -35.36 10.58 -17.62
CA PRO A 176 -35.38 10.90 -16.20
C PRO A 176 -36.80 10.76 -15.69
N PHE A 177 -37.05 9.83 -14.76
CA PHE A 177 -38.31 9.71 -14.08
C PHE A 177 -38.60 10.99 -13.29
N THR A 178 -39.64 11.74 -13.69
CA THR A 178 -40.26 12.76 -12.85
C THR A 178 -41.07 12.01 -11.78
N THR A 179 -40.48 11.88 -10.61
CA THR A 179 -41.14 11.36 -9.42
C THR A 179 -42.24 12.35 -9.00
N THR A 180 -43.47 12.15 -9.43
CA THR A 180 -44.63 12.77 -8.81
C THR A 180 -44.87 11.99 -7.53
N SER A 181 -44.45 12.57 -6.40
CA SER A 181 -44.66 12.04 -5.05
C SER A 181 -46.16 12.01 -4.75
N THR A 182 -46.77 10.85 -4.84
CA THR A 182 -48.02 10.61 -4.13
C THR A 182 -47.69 9.76 -2.91
N THR A 183 -47.59 10.47 -1.79
CA THR A 183 -47.39 9.89 -0.46
C THR A 183 -48.63 9.07 -0.10
N THR A 184 -48.51 7.77 -0.09
CA THR A 184 -49.45 6.90 0.63
C THR A 184 -48.66 6.06 1.62
N THR A 185 -48.75 6.47 2.86
CA THR A 185 -48.27 5.74 4.05
C THR A 185 -49.02 4.41 4.16
N LEU A 186 -48.29 3.31 4.13
CA LEU A 186 -48.75 2.04 4.70
C LEU A 186 -47.61 1.38 5.49
N SER A 187 -47.93 1.12 6.73
CA SER A 187 -47.14 0.59 7.82
C SER A 187 -46.53 -0.80 7.55
N PRO A 188 -45.46 -1.15 8.27
CA PRO A 188 -44.82 -2.44 8.13
C PRO A 188 -45.45 -3.46 9.08
N MET A 189 -45.83 -4.62 8.59
CA MET A 189 -45.98 -5.80 9.43
C MET A 189 -45.82 -7.10 8.63
N TYR A 190 -44.95 -7.89 9.13
CA TYR A 190 -44.92 -9.34 9.27
C TYR A 190 -43.69 -10.05 8.67
N ASN A 191 -42.85 -10.50 9.59
CA ASN A 191 -41.89 -11.59 9.40
C ASN A 191 -42.62 -12.90 9.18
N SER A 192 -42.29 -13.63 8.13
CA SER A 192 -42.38 -15.09 8.16
C SER A 192 -41.31 -15.72 7.26
N VAL A 193 -40.43 -16.46 7.89
CA VAL A 193 -39.53 -17.45 7.32
C VAL A 193 -40.40 -18.51 6.64
N ALA A 194 -40.19 -18.72 5.34
CA ALA A 194 -40.71 -19.90 4.67
C ALA A 194 -39.63 -20.45 3.75
N ASN A 195 -39.11 -21.60 4.12
CA ASN A 195 -38.41 -22.54 3.25
C ASN A 195 -39.27 -22.83 2.02
N ALA A 196 -38.78 -22.51 0.84
CA ALA A 196 -39.41 -22.95 -0.39
C ALA A 196 -38.43 -23.82 -1.18
N THR A 197 -38.60 -25.08 -0.99
CA THR A 197 -38.25 -26.14 -1.91
C THR A 197 -39.19 -26.13 -3.12
N THR A 198 -38.62 -26.39 -4.27
CA THR A 198 -39.19 -26.86 -5.53
C THR A 198 -39.55 -25.85 -6.62
N PRO A 199 -39.13 -26.19 -7.83
CA PRO A 199 -39.31 -25.40 -9.04
C PRO A 199 -40.56 -25.92 -9.77
N SER A 200 -41.32 -25.05 -10.20
CA SER A 200 -42.23 -25.23 -11.33
C SER A 200 -43.50 -24.38 -11.16
N ASP A 201 -43.45 -23.24 -11.76
CA ASP A 201 -44.69 -22.70 -12.31
C ASP A 201 -44.33 -22.13 -13.69
N LEU A 202 -44.22 -23.06 -14.63
CA LEU A 202 -44.35 -22.84 -16.06
C LEU A 202 -45.86 -22.63 -16.27
N VAL A 203 -46.33 -21.43 -16.19
CA VAL A 203 -47.66 -21.08 -16.71
C VAL A 203 -47.49 -20.91 -18.22
N THR A 204 -47.90 -21.92 -18.94
CA THR A 204 -48.03 -21.87 -20.41
C THR A 204 -49.41 -21.25 -20.68
N GLU A 205 -49.47 -19.97 -20.97
CA GLU A 205 -50.67 -19.33 -21.46
C GLU A 205 -50.56 -19.13 -22.96
N GLU A 206 -51.53 -19.69 -23.69
CA GLU A 206 -51.78 -19.36 -25.09
C GLU A 206 -52.37 -17.93 -25.15
N PRO A 207 -52.04 -17.10 -26.13
CA PRO A 207 -52.49 -15.72 -26.20
C PRO A 207 -53.91 -15.66 -26.78
N GLU A 208 -54.90 -15.64 -25.90
CA GLU A 208 -56.26 -15.21 -26.25
C GLU A 208 -56.57 -13.92 -25.52
N ASP A 209 -56.88 -12.87 -26.33
CA ASP A 209 -57.44 -11.55 -26.00
C ASP A 209 -56.43 -10.40 -25.86
N GLU A 210 -56.57 -9.45 -26.82
CA GLU A 210 -55.84 -8.19 -26.88
C GLU A 210 -56.00 -7.29 -25.63
N ASP A 211 -57.07 -7.44 -24.85
CA ASP A 211 -57.34 -6.66 -23.65
C ASP A 211 -56.53 -7.08 -22.43
N TYR A 212 -55.89 -8.25 -22.45
CA TYR A 212 -55.13 -8.78 -21.34
C TYR A 212 -53.70 -8.17 -21.24
N PHE A 213 -53.21 -7.55 -22.32
CA PHE A 213 -51.89 -6.96 -22.40
C PHE A 213 -51.77 -5.58 -21.71
N GLU A 214 -52.85 -4.92 -21.35
CA GLU A 214 -52.80 -3.54 -20.83
C GLU A 214 -52.21 -3.39 -19.41
N LEU A 215 -52.12 -4.46 -18.62
CA LEU A 215 -51.66 -4.42 -17.23
C LEU A 215 -50.44 -5.30 -16.92
N ASN A 216 -49.81 -5.95 -17.90
CA ASN A 216 -48.92 -7.06 -17.66
C ASN A 216 -47.41 -6.70 -17.69
N PRO A 217 -46.60 -7.41 -16.84
CA PRO A 217 -45.13 -7.32 -16.83
C PRO A 217 -44.52 -7.83 -18.14
N PRO A 218 -43.18 -7.58 -18.39
CA PRO A 218 -42.52 -7.98 -19.63
C PRO A 218 -42.67 -9.45 -19.96
N HIS A 219 -43.07 -9.77 -21.19
CA HIS A 219 -43.17 -11.11 -21.74
C HIS A 219 -41.97 -11.39 -22.66
N LEU A 220 -41.24 -12.46 -22.40
CA LEU A 220 -40.09 -12.92 -23.15
C LEU A 220 -40.45 -14.22 -23.87
N CYS A 221 -40.67 -14.17 -25.17
CA CYS A 221 -41.12 -15.33 -25.95
C CYS A 221 -39.93 -15.97 -26.72
N TYR A 222 -39.83 -17.30 -26.65
CA TYR A 222 -38.88 -18.09 -27.37
C TYR A 222 -39.53 -19.33 -27.98
N ASN A 223 -39.43 -19.52 -29.28
CA ASN A 223 -40.03 -20.64 -30.02
C ASN A 223 -41.51 -20.88 -29.70
N GLY A 224 -42.29 -19.81 -29.57
CA GLY A 224 -43.74 -19.91 -29.32
C GLY A 224 -44.13 -20.10 -27.86
N GLN A 225 -43.20 -20.19 -26.94
CA GLN A 225 -43.45 -20.17 -25.48
C GLN A 225 -43.06 -18.82 -24.91
N CYS A 226 -43.96 -18.20 -24.14
CA CYS A 226 -43.72 -16.91 -23.51
C CYS A 226 -43.57 -17.07 -22.01
N LEU A 227 -42.53 -16.46 -21.46
CA LEU A 227 -42.23 -16.37 -20.04
C LEU A 227 -42.54 -14.94 -19.57
N VAL A 228 -43.30 -14.83 -18.49
CA VAL A 228 -43.71 -13.55 -17.92
C VAL A 228 -42.78 -13.17 -16.78
N TYR A 229 -42.17 -11.99 -16.86
CA TYR A 229 -41.36 -11.46 -15.79
C TYR A 229 -42.23 -10.79 -14.74
N MET A 230 -42.32 -11.37 -13.57
CA MET A 230 -43.01 -10.75 -12.43
C MET A 230 -41.97 -10.12 -11.47
N GLN A 231 -42.23 -8.91 -10.99
CA GLN A 231 -41.35 -8.20 -10.06
C GLN A 231 -41.04 -8.99 -8.77
N HIS A 232 -41.90 -9.95 -8.42
CA HIS A 232 -41.71 -10.80 -7.25
C HIS A 232 -40.85 -12.05 -7.52
N SER A 233 -40.63 -12.41 -8.78
CA SER A 233 -39.74 -13.49 -9.13
C SER A 233 -38.32 -12.95 -9.23
N ALA A 234 -37.47 -13.28 -8.25
CA ALA A 234 -36.08 -12.76 -8.20
C ALA A 234 -35.24 -13.14 -9.44
N ARG A 235 -35.62 -14.21 -10.15
CA ARG A 235 -34.84 -14.70 -11.32
C ARG A 235 -35.79 -15.41 -12.31
N LEU A 236 -35.73 -15.00 -13.57
CA LEU A 236 -36.41 -15.68 -14.68
C LEU A 236 -35.36 -16.43 -15.49
N ARG A 237 -35.55 -17.74 -15.72
CA ARG A 237 -34.69 -18.54 -16.57
C ARG A 237 -35.20 -18.55 -18.00
N VAL A 238 -34.45 -17.97 -18.91
CA VAL A 238 -34.82 -17.89 -20.34
C VAL A 238 -33.93 -18.85 -21.11
N PRO A 239 -34.49 -19.88 -21.77
CA PRO A 239 -33.73 -20.72 -22.68
C PRO A 239 -33.36 -19.90 -23.92
N LEU A 240 -32.10 -19.90 -24.30
CA LEU A 240 -31.60 -19.15 -25.44
C LEU A 240 -30.59 -19.99 -26.22
N SER A 241 -30.58 -19.73 -27.53
CA SER A 241 -29.52 -20.20 -28.41
C SER A 241 -28.80 -18.96 -28.95
N LEU A 242 -27.49 -18.91 -28.83
CA LEU A 242 -26.68 -17.80 -29.32
C LEU A 242 -26.03 -18.17 -30.65
N LEU A 243 -26.20 -17.35 -31.67
CA LEU A 243 -25.59 -17.48 -32.97
C LEU A 243 -24.12 -17.07 -32.92
N ALA A 244 -23.30 -17.70 -33.77
CA ALA A 244 -21.91 -17.32 -33.92
C ALA A 244 -21.85 -15.82 -34.36
N PRO A 245 -21.00 -15.02 -33.71
CA PRO A 245 -20.89 -13.61 -34.08
C PRO A 245 -20.35 -13.46 -35.51
N GLU A 246 -20.99 -12.60 -36.30
CA GLU A 246 -20.56 -12.30 -37.65
C GLU A 246 -19.13 -11.72 -37.65
N PRO A 247 -18.31 -12.03 -38.68
CA PRO A 247 -17.01 -11.39 -38.80
C PRO A 247 -17.20 -9.87 -39.00
N PRO A 248 -16.37 -9.01 -38.40
CA PRO A 248 -16.49 -7.58 -38.57
C PRO A 248 -16.35 -7.28 -40.06
N GLY A 249 -17.36 -6.65 -40.62
CA GLY A 249 -17.25 -6.00 -41.94
C GLY A 249 -16.23 -4.85 -41.86
N GLU A 250 -15.65 -4.46 -42.99
CA GLU A 250 -14.66 -3.37 -43.10
C GLU A 250 -15.12 -2.03 -42.49
N ASN A 251 -16.40 -1.87 -42.17
CA ASN A 251 -17.02 -0.68 -41.56
C ASN A 251 -17.57 -0.88 -40.14
N SER A 252 -17.29 -1.98 -39.47
CA SER A 252 -17.66 -2.12 -38.05
C SER A 252 -16.64 -1.40 -37.18
N THR A 253 -16.68 -0.09 -37.17
CA THR A 253 -16.16 0.70 -36.06
C THR A 253 -16.88 0.25 -34.81
N VAL A 254 -16.12 -0.09 -33.79
CA VAL A 254 -16.65 -0.33 -32.43
C VAL A 254 -17.13 1.02 -31.88
N GLU A 255 -18.27 1.50 -32.40
CA GLU A 255 -18.86 2.77 -31.94
C GLU A 255 -19.57 2.63 -30.60
N ASN A 256 -19.88 1.41 -30.20
CA ASN A 256 -20.55 1.13 -28.92
C ASN A 256 -19.69 0.22 -28.06
N ASN A 257 -19.46 0.58 -26.80
CA ASN A 257 -18.71 -0.17 -25.78
C ASN A 257 -19.37 -1.52 -25.41
N TRP A 258 -20.00 -2.21 -26.39
CA TRP A 258 -20.74 -3.44 -26.16
C TRP A 258 -20.43 -4.51 -27.22
N CYS A 259 -20.20 -5.74 -26.75
CA CYS A 259 -20.20 -6.94 -27.59
C CYS A 259 -21.64 -7.45 -27.73
N THR A 260 -22.22 -7.40 -28.91
CA THR A 260 -23.59 -7.81 -29.16
C THR A 260 -23.62 -9.21 -29.81
N TYR A 261 -24.36 -10.12 -29.19
CA TYR A 261 -24.55 -11.49 -29.64
C TYR A 261 -26.04 -11.72 -29.94
N ARG A 262 -26.37 -12.08 -31.17
CA ARG A 262 -27.73 -12.41 -31.58
C ARG A 262 -28.17 -13.76 -31.04
N THR A 263 -29.43 -13.85 -30.59
CA THR A 263 -30.04 -15.12 -30.24
C THR A 263 -30.56 -15.83 -31.51
N GLY A 264 -30.35 -17.14 -31.57
CA GLY A 264 -30.97 -18.00 -32.57
C GLY A 264 -32.43 -18.30 -32.20
N GLY A 265 -33.20 -18.82 -33.15
CA GLY A 265 -34.62 -19.13 -32.97
C GLY A 265 -35.55 -17.92 -33.05
N ALA A 266 -36.84 -18.15 -32.88
CA ALA A 266 -37.84 -17.10 -32.89
C ALA A 266 -38.00 -16.45 -31.52
N SER A 267 -36.98 -15.65 -31.09
CA SER A 267 -37.07 -14.86 -29.86
C SER A 267 -37.75 -13.53 -30.17
N LYS A 268 -38.81 -13.20 -29.44
CA LYS A 268 -39.58 -11.95 -29.62
C LYS A 268 -40.06 -11.43 -28.27
N CYS A 269 -40.08 -10.09 -28.13
CA CYS A 269 -40.68 -9.42 -27.02
C CYS A 269 -41.67 -8.38 -27.54
N LEU A 270 -42.85 -8.38 -26.96
CA LEU A 270 -43.89 -7.43 -27.29
C LEU A 270 -44.06 -6.41 -26.18
N VAL A 271 -44.13 -5.14 -26.54
CA VAL A 271 -44.41 -4.05 -25.61
C VAL A 271 -45.86 -3.64 -25.78
N PRO A 272 -46.69 -3.64 -24.72
CA PRO A 272 -48.09 -3.27 -24.76
C PRO A 272 -48.27 -1.81 -25.26
N PRO A 273 -49.32 -1.48 -26.04
CA PRO A 273 -49.56 -0.13 -26.52
C PRO A 273 -49.70 0.93 -25.40
N SER A 274 -50.26 0.56 -24.27
CA SER A 274 -50.34 1.41 -23.08
C SER A 274 -48.98 1.86 -22.58
N ARG A 275 -48.01 0.94 -22.52
CA ARG A 275 -46.63 1.23 -22.12
C ARG A 275 -45.85 1.99 -23.18
N LEU A 276 -46.21 1.79 -24.43
CA LEU A 276 -45.60 2.52 -25.56
C LEU A 276 -45.81 4.03 -25.42
N ALA A 277 -47.00 4.45 -25.01
CA ALA A 277 -47.33 5.87 -24.81
C ALA A 277 -46.50 6.50 -23.65
N GLU A 278 -46.17 5.73 -22.65
CA GLU A 278 -45.32 6.18 -21.51
C GLU A 278 -43.84 6.28 -21.90
N ILE A 279 -43.37 5.46 -22.83
CA ILE A 279 -41.97 5.32 -23.21
C ILE A 279 -41.59 6.24 -24.36
N SER A 280 -42.51 6.49 -25.34
CA SER A 280 -42.25 7.30 -26.53
C SER A 280 -42.08 8.78 -26.16
N VAL A 281 -41.02 9.40 -26.68
CA VAL A 281 -40.80 10.85 -26.61
C VAL A 281 -41.26 11.45 -27.93
N GLU A 282 -42.03 12.52 -27.88
CA GLU A 282 -42.43 13.25 -29.07
C GLU A 282 -41.19 13.72 -29.83
N GLY A 283 -41.01 13.21 -31.07
CA GLY A 283 -39.96 13.62 -32.00
C GLY A 283 -38.75 12.68 -32.10
N GLU A 284 -38.65 11.61 -31.31
CA GLU A 284 -37.59 10.62 -31.46
C GLU A 284 -38.11 9.27 -31.98
N THR A 285 -37.34 8.61 -32.83
CA THR A 285 -37.63 7.25 -33.31
C THR A 285 -37.37 6.27 -32.15
N CYS A 286 -38.41 5.75 -31.56
CA CYS A 286 -38.32 4.75 -30.48
C CYS A 286 -38.64 3.37 -31.02
N LYS A 287 -37.72 2.41 -30.85
CA LYS A 287 -38.00 0.99 -31.01
C LYS A 287 -38.32 0.41 -29.64
N PRO A 288 -39.58 0.00 -29.40
CA PRO A 288 -39.94 -0.56 -28.11
C PRO A 288 -39.18 -1.86 -27.84
N ALA A 289 -38.54 -1.95 -26.69
CA ALA A 289 -37.74 -3.11 -26.32
C ALA A 289 -37.87 -3.42 -24.83
N VAL A 290 -37.57 -4.66 -24.47
CA VAL A 290 -37.41 -5.12 -23.09
C VAL A 290 -35.93 -5.28 -22.80
N ARG A 291 -35.45 -4.69 -21.72
CA ARG A 291 -34.10 -4.83 -21.21
C ARG A 291 -34.11 -5.55 -19.88
N CYS A 292 -33.26 -6.58 -19.74
CA CYS A 292 -33.06 -7.30 -18.47
C CYS A 292 -31.58 -7.36 -18.12
N GLN A 293 -31.26 -7.41 -16.84
CA GLN A 293 -29.92 -7.74 -16.37
C GLN A 293 -29.74 -9.26 -16.39
N VAL A 294 -28.58 -9.73 -16.84
CA VAL A 294 -28.20 -11.13 -16.79
C VAL A 294 -27.46 -11.40 -15.49
N MET A 295 -27.95 -12.39 -14.73
CA MET A 295 -27.36 -12.83 -13.48
C MET A 295 -26.32 -13.93 -13.75
N ASP A 296 -25.19 -13.83 -13.05
CA ASP A 296 -24.12 -14.84 -13.04
C ASP A 296 -23.70 -15.37 -14.45
N PRO A 297 -23.45 -14.48 -15.43
CA PRO A 297 -23.20 -14.88 -16.82
C PRO A 297 -21.88 -15.64 -17.03
N TYR A 298 -21.01 -15.71 -16.01
CA TYR A 298 -19.66 -16.25 -16.07
C TYR A 298 -19.45 -17.52 -15.26
N ASP A 299 -20.49 -18.07 -14.64
CA ASP A 299 -20.37 -19.24 -13.74
C ASP A 299 -20.22 -20.58 -14.48
N GLU A 300 -20.51 -20.61 -15.78
CA GLU A 300 -20.35 -21.82 -16.58
C GLU A 300 -18.92 -21.93 -17.15
N PRO A 301 -18.22 -23.06 -16.95
CA PRO A 301 -16.83 -23.24 -17.40
C PRO A 301 -16.65 -23.13 -18.91
N ASP A 302 -17.69 -23.37 -19.71
CA ASP A 302 -17.70 -23.21 -21.18
C ASP A 302 -18.48 -21.97 -21.63
N GLY A 303 -18.58 -20.96 -20.77
CA GLY A 303 -19.32 -19.73 -21.00
C GLY A 303 -18.97 -19.09 -22.35
N VAL A 304 -20.02 -18.60 -23.04
CA VAL A 304 -19.92 -17.96 -24.36
C VAL A 304 -19.25 -16.60 -24.24
N LEU A 305 -19.43 -15.93 -23.10
CA LEU A 305 -18.96 -14.58 -22.87
C LEU A 305 -17.47 -14.54 -22.50
N ALA A 306 -16.80 -13.44 -22.83
CA ALA A 306 -15.41 -13.22 -22.47
C ALA A 306 -15.31 -12.94 -20.97
N ASP A 307 -14.52 -13.75 -20.23
CA ASP A 307 -14.17 -13.47 -18.85
C ASP A 307 -13.12 -12.35 -18.83
N ALA A 308 -13.55 -11.16 -18.51
CA ALA A 308 -12.72 -9.96 -18.47
C ALA A 308 -13.02 -9.16 -17.20
N GLU A 309 -12.06 -8.36 -16.77
CA GLU A 309 -12.22 -7.45 -15.65
C GLU A 309 -12.31 -6.01 -16.15
N CYS A 310 -13.39 -5.32 -15.80
CA CYS A 310 -13.54 -3.89 -16.00
C CYS A 310 -12.81 -3.14 -14.91
N ARG A 311 -11.81 -2.36 -15.29
CA ARG A 311 -11.09 -1.45 -14.39
C ARG A 311 -11.26 -0.03 -14.91
N LEU A 312 -12.15 0.73 -14.29
CA LEU A 312 -12.25 2.15 -14.60
C LEU A 312 -11.11 2.88 -13.88
N VAL A 313 -10.27 3.56 -14.64
CA VAL A 313 -9.16 4.37 -14.13
C VAL A 313 -9.40 5.81 -14.55
N VAL A 314 -9.56 6.71 -13.58
CA VAL A 314 -9.69 8.15 -13.82
C VAL A 314 -8.37 8.81 -13.46
N GLY A 315 -7.73 9.47 -14.43
CA GLY A 315 -6.40 10.06 -14.30
C GLY A 315 -5.34 9.28 -15.08
N GLU A 316 -4.08 9.68 -14.92
CA GLU A 316 -2.93 9.07 -15.61
C GLU A 316 -2.08 8.23 -14.67
N PRO A 317 -2.28 6.89 -14.58
CA PRO A 317 -1.58 6.03 -13.64
C PRO A 317 -0.07 6.00 -13.85
N THR A 318 0.40 6.13 -15.09
CA THR A 318 1.83 6.17 -15.40
C THR A 318 2.50 7.42 -14.84
N THR A 319 1.89 8.58 -14.97
CA THR A 319 2.38 9.85 -14.41
C THR A 319 2.40 9.81 -12.89
N THR A 320 1.34 9.31 -12.26
CA THR A 320 1.27 9.13 -10.79
C THR A 320 2.38 8.20 -10.30
N PHE A 321 2.57 7.04 -10.95
CA PHE A 321 3.59 6.07 -10.58
C PHE A 321 5.01 6.66 -10.64
N TRP A 322 5.40 7.25 -11.80
CA TRP A 322 6.75 7.76 -11.97
C TRP A 322 7.05 8.96 -11.09
N THR A 323 6.08 9.87 -10.94
CA THR A 323 6.23 11.03 -10.05
C THR A 323 6.39 10.59 -8.61
N TYR A 324 5.55 9.66 -8.14
CA TYR A 324 5.67 9.11 -6.79
C TYR A 324 7.01 8.40 -6.59
N LEU A 325 7.42 7.54 -7.52
CA LEU A 325 8.68 6.80 -7.44
C LEU A 325 9.88 7.74 -7.30
N VAL A 326 9.97 8.77 -8.16
CA VAL A 326 11.10 9.70 -8.14
C VAL A 326 11.16 10.48 -6.83
N ILE A 327 10.03 11.03 -6.39
CA ILE A 327 9.98 11.80 -5.13
C ILE A 327 10.28 10.88 -3.94
N ARG A 328 9.71 9.67 -3.92
CA ARG A 328 9.90 8.71 -2.84
C ARG A 328 11.36 8.25 -2.70
N VAL A 329 12.00 7.95 -3.81
CA VAL A 329 13.42 7.58 -3.87
C VAL A 329 14.30 8.69 -3.30
N LEU A 330 14.04 9.94 -3.68
CA LEU A 330 14.76 11.10 -3.15
C LEU A 330 14.45 11.34 -1.66
N ALA A 331 13.20 11.12 -1.23
CA ALA A 331 12.79 11.29 0.15
C ALA A 331 13.51 10.32 1.10
N ASP A 332 13.66 9.05 0.73
CA ASP A 332 14.23 8.00 1.59
C ASP A 332 15.75 8.13 1.85
N ILE A 333 16.48 8.85 0.98
CA ILE A 333 17.92 9.11 1.16
C ILE A 333 18.20 9.85 2.48
N TRP A 334 17.38 10.84 2.81
CA TRP A 334 17.67 11.78 3.89
C TRP A 334 17.43 11.21 5.29
N PRO A 335 16.32 10.53 5.60
CA PRO A 335 16.12 9.93 6.91
C PRO A 335 17.06 8.76 7.17
N THR A 336 17.43 7.97 6.14
CA THR A 336 18.42 6.91 6.29
C THR A 336 19.81 7.47 6.59
N ALA A 337 20.22 8.55 5.92
CA ALA A 337 21.43 9.28 6.26
C ALA A 337 21.33 9.90 7.67
N GLY A 338 20.21 10.53 8.00
CA GLY A 338 19.93 11.10 9.32
C GLY A 338 20.07 10.07 10.45
N LEU A 339 19.53 8.87 10.25
CA LEU A 339 19.64 7.77 11.22
C LEU A 339 21.09 7.37 11.46
N ALA A 340 21.89 7.25 10.40
CA ALA A 340 23.31 6.92 10.50
C ALA A 340 24.11 8.02 11.23
N LEU A 341 23.84 9.29 10.89
CA LEU A 341 24.52 10.44 11.49
C LEU A 341 24.12 10.65 12.96
N LEU A 342 22.85 10.48 13.30
CA LEU A 342 22.37 10.53 14.68
C LEU A 342 22.90 9.35 15.51
N GLY A 343 23.02 8.17 14.91
CA GLY A 343 23.69 7.02 15.53
C GLY A 343 25.16 7.32 15.83
N ALA A 344 25.88 7.92 14.89
CA ALA A 344 27.26 8.36 15.09
C ALA A 344 27.35 9.44 16.17
N ALA A 345 26.47 10.44 16.15
CA ALA A 345 26.40 11.48 17.19
C ALA A 345 26.13 10.88 18.58
N CYS A 346 25.25 9.89 18.68
CA CYS A 346 24.96 9.18 19.92
C CYS A 346 26.19 8.45 20.46
N VAL A 347 26.90 7.71 19.58
CA VAL A 347 28.13 6.97 19.97
C VAL A 347 29.26 7.93 20.37
N ILE A 348 29.45 9.05 19.68
CA ILE A 348 30.48 10.05 19.98
C ILE A 348 30.15 10.72 21.32
N ALA A 349 28.94 11.25 21.48
CA ALA A 349 28.54 11.99 22.67
C ALA A 349 28.57 11.14 23.95
N THR A 350 28.20 9.87 23.88
CA THR A 350 28.24 8.95 25.03
C THR A 350 29.66 8.55 25.42
N ARG A 351 30.62 8.59 24.48
CA ARG A 351 32.06 8.37 24.78
C ARG A 351 32.71 9.56 25.46
N GLU A 352 32.39 10.78 25.06
CA GLU A 352 32.97 12.01 25.59
C GLU A 352 32.50 12.33 27.02
N THR A 353 31.29 11.94 27.37
CA THR A 353 30.70 12.23 28.70
C THR A 353 31.04 11.18 29.77
N SER A 354 32.08 10.38 29.58
CA SER A 354 32.41 9.20 30.36
C SER A 354 32.79 9.49 31.84
N LEU A 355 31.79 9.80 32.64
CA LEU A 355 31.81 9.56 34.10
C LEU A 355 31.18 8.20 34.45
N GLY A 356 31.24 7.23 33.53
CA GLY A 356 30.72 5.88 33.72
C GLY A 356 29.95 5.42 32.46
N ARG A 357 30.06 4.18 32.15
CA ARG A 357 29.45 3.36 31.09
C ARG A 357 28.49 4.09 30.17
N GLY A 358 28.88 4.22 28.90
CA GLY A 358 28.13 4.93 27.89
C GLY A 358 26.70 4.41 27.75
N ASP A 359 25.75 5.29 27.83
CA ASP A 359 24.31 4.99 27.88
C ASP A 359 23.68 5.17 26.50
N VAL A 360 24.20 4.51 25.44
CA VAL A 360 23.62 4.57 24.07
C VAL A 360 22.15 4.14 24.11
N GLY A 361 21.85 3.03 24.77
CA GLY A 361 20.48 2.53 24.93
C GLY A 361 19.55 3.56 25.58
N ARG A 362 20.02 4.25 26.62
CA ARG A 362 19.24 5.31 27.28
C ARG A 362 18.97 6.52 26.37
N GLN A 363 19.89 6.88 25.50
CA GLN A 363 19.64 7.95 24.52
C GLN A 363 18.56 7.51 23.52
N LEU A 364 18.66 6.30 23.01
CA LEU A 364 17.68 5.73 22.08
C LEU A 364 16.29 5.56 22.71
N ALA A 365 16.19 5.24 24.00
CA ALA A 365 14.94 5.12 24.73
C ALA A 365 14.09 6.41 24.63
N PHE A 366 14.72 7.60 24.69
CA PHE A 366 14.00 8.86 24.50
C PHE A 366 13.48 9.03 23.07
N GLY A 367 14.22 8.57 22.07
CA GLY A 367 13.73 8.52 20.69
C GLY A 367 12.56 7.55 20.53
N THR A 368 12.69 6.34 21.08
CA THR A 368 11.63 5.32 21.03
C THR A 368 10.35 5.78 21.74
N LEU A 369 10.46 6.66 22.75
CA LEU A 369 9.28 7.29 23.37
C LEU A 369 8.47 8.11 22.35
N GLY A 370 9.14 8.85 21.46
CA GLY A 370 8.48 9.55 20.35
C GLY A 370 7.79 8.59 19.39
N LEU A 371 8.46 7.49 19.05
CA LEU A 371 7.92 6.43 18.21
C LEU A 371 6.71 5.71 18.84
N ALA A 372 6.64 5.64 20.18
CA ALA A 372 5.52 5.03 20.89
C ALA A 372 4.27 5.93 20.95
N ILE A 373 4.44 7.25 21.01
CA ILE A 373 3.33 8.18 21.28
C ILE A 373 2.68 8.70 19.99
N PHE A 374 3.49 9.10 19.01
CA PHE A 374 3.00 9.91 17.89
C PHE A 374 2.33 9.13 16.74
N PRO A 375 2.67 7.89 16.42
CA PRO A 375 2.00 7.17 15.36
C PRO A 375 0.48 7.07 15.55
N PRO A 376 -0.07 6.57 16.68
CA PRO A 376 -1.51 6.49 16.85
C PRO A 376 -2.18 7.87 16.88
N LEU A 377 -1.50 8.89 17.40
CA LEU A 377 -2.02 10.26 17.37
C LEU A 377 -2.11 10.80 15.94
N ALA A 378 -1.11 10.51 15.10
CA ALA A 378 -1.12 10.89 13.70
C ALA A 378 -2.23 10.18 12.92
N GLY A 379 -2.45 8.87 13.19
CA GLY A 379 -3.55 8.09 12.63
C GLY A 379 -4.91 8.65 13.04
N TYR A 380 -5.13 8.86 14.33
CA TYR A 380 -6.37 9.42 14.86
C TYR A 380 -6.70 10.81 14.29
N ALA A 381 -5.71 11.70 14.26
CA ALA A 381 -5.90 13.02 13.68
C ALA A 381 -6.12 12.98 12.16
N GLY A 382 -5.52 12.01 11.45
CA GLY A 382 -5.76 11.76 10.03
C GLY A 382 -7.19 11.29 9.76
N GLU A 383 -7.74 10.41 10.58
CA GLU A 383 -9.13 9.92 10.46
C GLU A 383 -10.18 11.02 10.60
N GLN A 384 -9.88 12.11 11.33
CA GLN A 384 -10.79 13.26 11.43
C GLN A 384 -10.83 14.09 10.13
N MET A 385 -9.86 13.91 9.23
CA MET A 385 -9.77 14.61 7.95
C MET A 385 -10.32 13.72 6.83
N THR A 386 -11.60 13.82 6.51
CA THR A 386 -12.29 12.96 5.53
C THR A 386 -11.75 13.13 4.10
N GLU A 387 -11.36 14.34 3.69
CA GLU A 387 -10.89 14.60 2.32
C GLU A 387 -9.42 14.22 2.10
N SER A 388 -8.58 14.28 3.15
CA SER A 388 -7.15 14.02 3.04
C SER A 388 -6.57 13.40 4.31
N PRO A 389 -6.83 12.11 4.57
CA PRO A 389 -6.46 11.46 5.85
C PRO A 389 -4.95 11.38 6.09
N TYR A 390 -4.15 11.44 5.04
CA TYR A 390 -2.69 11.38 5.15
C TYR A 390 -2.02 12.75 5.33
N LEU A 391 -2.73 13.86 5.20
CA LEU A 391 -2.16 15.21 5.36
C LEU A 391 -1.53 15.39 6.74
N VAL A 392 -2.25 15.00 7.80
CA VAL A 392 -1.78 15.19 9.19
C VAL A 392 -0.51 14.37 9.49
N PRO A 393 -0.41 13.06 9.18
CA PRO A 393 0.82 12.31 9.32
C PRO A 393 2.03 12.94 8.66
N PHE A 394 1.89 13.42 7.41
CA PHE A 394 2.98 14.06 6.66
C PHE A 394 3.38 15.41 7.26
N LEU A 395 2.42 16.22 7.69
CA LEU A 395 2.69 17.52 8.35
C LEU A 395 3.37 17.32 9.71
N LEU A 396 2.94 16.35 10.52
CA LEU A 396 3.58 16.05 11.80
C LEU A 396 5.03 15.59 11.59
N HIS A 397 5.28 14.75 10.59
CA HIS A 397 6.65 14.39 10.21
C HIS A 397 7.49 15.63 9.91
N ALA A 398 6.99 16.52 9.05
CA ALA A 398 7.70 17.72 8.68
C ALA A 398 7.99 18.63 9.89
N VAL A 399 7.01 18.83 10.76
CA VAL A 399 7.14 19.63 11.98
C VAL A 399 8.23 19.06 12.89
N PHE A 400 8.21 17.76 13.16
CA PHE A 400 9.22 17.13 14.02
C PHE A 400 10.62 17.19 13.40
N MET A 401 10.76 16.95 12.09
CA MET A 401 12.04 17.06 11.42
C MET A 401 12.60 18.47 11.46
N VAL A 402 11.78 19.50 11.24
CA VAL A 402 12.19 20.91 11.32
C VAL A 402 12.56 21.28 12.75
N ILE A 403 11.78 20.88 13.76
CA ILE A 403 12.11 21.13 15.17
C ILE A 403 13.45 20.46 15.52
N GLY A 404 13.66 19.20 15.14
CA GLY A 404 14.93 18.48 15.37
C GLY A 404 16.11 19.20 14.72
N ALA A 405 15.94 19.68 13.49
CA ALA A 405 16.98 20.45 12.78
C ALA A 405 17.29 21.78 13.48
N LEU A 406 16.27 22.51 13.92
CA LEU A 406 16.45 23.77 14.67
C LEU A 406 17.19 23.54 15.97
N ILE A 407 16.83 22.51 16.74
CA ILE A 407 17.54 22.14 17.99
C ILE A 407 19.02 21.87 17.71
N LEU A 408 19.35 21.12 16.64
CA LEU A 408 20.72 20.83 16.25
C LEU A 408 21.51 22.08 15.85
N LEU A 409 20.88 23.03 15.21
CA LEU A 409 21.53 24.27 14.76
C LEU A 409 21.72 25.27 15.91
N CYS A 410 20.77 25.35 16.83
CA CYS A 410 20.79 26.28 17.97
C CYS A 410 21.79 25.85 19.05
N ASP A 411 21.94 24.55 19.31
CA ASP A 411 22.85 24.09 20.37
C ASP A 411 24.29 23.94 19.84
N THR A 412 25.17 24.77 20.38
CA THR A 412 26.62 24.75 20.08
C THR A 412 27.43 23.92 21.08
N HIS A 413 26.83 23.48 22.19
CA HIS A 413 27.54 22.87 23.33
C HIS A 413 27.53 21.34 23.31
N MET A 414 26.82 20.73 22.34
CA MET A 414 26.77 19.26 22.23
C MET A 414 28.18 18.67 22.05
N PRO A 415 28.60 17.68 22.85
CA PRO A 415 29.95 17.11 22.80
C PRO A 415 30.10 16.13 21.63
N LEU A 416 30.30 16.67 20.43
CA LEU A 416 30.49 15.93 19.19
C LEU A 416 31.92 16.04 18.65
N SER A 417 32.84 16.59 19.44
CA SER A 417 34.24 16.72 19.03
C SER A 417 34.98 15.39 19.17
N THR A 418 35.67 15.02 18.10
CA THR A 418 36.60 13.87 18.14
C THR A 418 37.94 14.35 18.68
N PRO A 419 38.62 13.57 19.54
CA PRO A 419 39.94 13.95 20.11
C PRO A 419 41.01 14.20 19.06
N GLU A 420 41.85 15.25 19.22
CA GLU A 420 42.81 15.73 18.24
C GLU A 420 43.92 14.72 17.86
N TRP A 421 44.26 13.76 18.69
CA TRP A 421 45.30 12.78 18.47
C TRP A 421 44.96 11.67 17.46
N TRP A 422 43.77 11.69 16.85
CA TRP A 422 43.33 10.71 15.86
C TRP A 422 43.72 11.03 14.40
N TRP A 423 44.36 12.17 14.14
CA TRP A 423 44.51 12.82 12.81
C TRP A 423 45.73 12.45 11.99
N HIS A 424 46.62 11.55 12.43
CA HIS A 424 47.98 11.45 11.85
C HIS A 424 48.13 10.65 10.54
N THR A 425 47.09 10.30 9.80
CA THR A 425 47.24 9.60 8.51
C THR A 425 46.33 10.15 7.43
N ALA A 426 46.93 10.81 6.42
CA ALA A 426 46.22 11.25 5.21
C ALA A 426 45.96 10.05 4.28
N THR A 427 44.70 9.78 3.99
CA THR A 427 44.30 8.79 2.99
C THR A 427 43.27 9.42 2.04
N GLY A 428 43.16 8.91 0.80
CA GLY A 428 42.23 9.43 -0.22
C GLY A 428 40.75 9.52 0.22
N VAL A 429 39.89 10.33 -0.42
CA VAL A 429 38.56 10.76 0.09
C VAL A 429 37.54 9.63 0.37
N LEU A 430 37.59 8.52 -0.33
CA LEU A 430 36.68 7.39 -0.14
C LEU A 430 37.36 6.08 0.26
N ALA A 431 38.68 6.10 0.44
CA ALA A 431 39.44 4.88 0.71
C ALA A 431 39.56 4.62 2.21
N LEU A 432 39.03 3.49 2.68
CA LEU A 432 39.38 2.94 3.98
C LEU A 432 40.85 2.48 3.96
N PRO A 433 41.62 2.69 5.04
CA PRO A 433 43.00 2.21 5.07
C PRO A 433 43.02 0.69 4.99
N MET A 434 43.78 0.15 4.07
CA MET A 434 43.89 -1.29 3.80
C MET A 434 44.25 -2.10 5.07
N SER A 435 44.98 -1.50 5.98
CA SER A 435 45.34 -2.12 7.28
C SER A 435 44.11 -2.36 8.16
N ALA A 436 43.12 -1.43 8.17
CA ALA A 436 41.88 -1.61 8.92
C ALA A 436 40.98 -2.65 8.28
N VAL A 437 40.87 -2.63 6.92
CA VAL A 437 40.10 -3.64 6.16
C VAL A 437 40.69 -5.03 6.39
N ARG A 438 42.01 -5.16 6.38
CA ARG A 438 42.68 -6.46 6.57
C ARG A 438 42.51 -7.01 7.98
N ARG A 439 42.42 -6.14 9.00
CA ARG A 439 42.35 -6.56 10.40
C ARG A 439 40.90 -6.84 10.87
N TYR A 440 39.93 -6.05 10.39
CA TYR A 440 38.54 -6.10 10.90
C TYR A 440 37.49 -6.41 9.82
N GLY A 441 37.92 -6.49 8.54
CA GLY A 441 37.01 -6.59 7.42
C GLY A 441 36.14 -7.86 7.42
N ALA A 442 36.70 -9.02 7.77
CA ALA A 442 35.98 -10.28 7.77
C ALA A 442 34.87 -10.30 8.83
N GLU A 443 35.19 -9.82 10.04
CA GLU A 443 34.24 -9.75 11.14
C GLU A 443 33.14 -8.71 10.86
N THR A 444 33.50 -7.54 10.36
CA THR A 444 32.56 -6.50 9.94
C THR A 444 31.63 -7.01 8.84
N ALA A 445 32.15 -7.75 7.86
CA ALA A 445 31.35 -8.35 6.80
C ALA A 445 30.38 -9.42 7.33
N ALA A 446 30.85 -10.27 8.25
CA ALA A 446 30.01 -11.29 8.86
C ALA A 446 28.82 -10.68 9.66
N VAL A 447 29.10 -9.67 10.49
CA VAL A 447 28.05 -8.97 11.25
C VAL A 447 27.11 -8.22 10.31
N SER A 448 27.62 -7.58 9.27
CA SER A 448 26.78 -6.93 8.25
C SER A 448 25.88 -7.94 7.54
N ALA A 449 26.36 -9.15 7.23
CA ALA A 449 25.54 -10.20 6.65
C ALA A 449 24.43 -10.67 7.60
N VAL A 450 24.72 -10.81 8.90
CA VAL A 450 23.71 -11.10 9.92
C VAL A 450 22.65 -9.99 9.97
N LEU A 451 23.05 -8.73 9.93
CA LEU A 451 22.12 -7.59 9.91
C LEU A 451 21.29 -7.52 8.62
N VAL A 452 21.85 -7.91 7.47
CA VAL A 452 21.07 -8.04 6.22
C VAL A 452 19.98 -9.08 6.39
N LEU A 453 20.27 -10.25 6.96
CA LEU A 453 19.28 -11.29 7.21
C LEU A 453 18.18 -10.82 8.19
N LEU A 454 18.57 -10.20 9.30
CA LEU A 454 17.60 -9.64 10.27
C LEU A 454 16.77 -8.52 9.65
N GLY A 455 17.38 -7.66 8.82
CA GLY A 455 16.68 -6.61 8.08
C GLY A 455 15.69 -7.16 7.06
N THR A 456 16.01 -8.29 6.39
CA THR A 456 15.09 -8.99 5.49
C THR A 456 13.86 -9.48 6.24
N LEU A 457 14.05 -10.08 7.42
CA LEU A 457 12.96 -10.54 8.27
C LEU A 457 12.11 -9.36 8.79
N TRP A 458 12.75 -8.28 9.21
CA TRP A 458 12.05 -7.08 9.66
C TRP A 458 11.20 -6.47 8.54
N SER A 459 11.77 -6.28 7.36
CA SER A 459 11.12 -5.67 6.21
C SER A 459 9.89 -6.46 5.74
N GLY A 460 9.92 -7.79 5.83
CA GLY A 460 8.78 -8.63 5.47
C GLY A 460 7.57 -8.41 6.37
N ILE A 461 7.77 -8.18 7.67
CA ILE A 461 6.67 -7.86 8.58
C ILE A 461 6.20 -6.43 8.34
N ASP A 462 7.10 -5.49 8.40
CA ASP A 462 6.81 -4.06 8.39
C ASP A 462 6.11 -3.59 7.10
N ALA A 463 6.51 -4.13 5.95
CA ALA A 463 5.91 -3.79 4.67
C ALA A 463 4.45 -4.27 4.50
N TYR A 464 4.09 -5.40 5.12
CA TYR A 464 2.77 -6.01 4.95
C TYR A 464 1.82 -5.76 6.11
N LEU A 465 2.33 -5.44 7.30
CA LEU A 465 1.55 -5.25 8.51
C LEU A 465 0.45 -4.18 8.36
N PRO A 466 0.72 -2.95 7.83
CA PRO A 466 -0.32 -1.93 7.64
C PRO A 466 -1.44 -2.42 6.71
N TRP A 467 -1.10 -3.15 5.65
CA TRP A 467 -2.10 -3.70 4.73
C TRP A 467 -2.93 -4.81 5.38
N THR A 468 -2.30 -5.65 6.22
CA THR A 468 -3.00 -6.72 6.94
C THR A 468 -4.01 -6.14 7.94
N VAL A 469 -3.61 -5.13 8.70
CA VAL A 469 -4.51 -4.41 9.62
C VAL A 469 -5.68 -3.81 8.85
N PHE A 470 -5.42 -3.18 7.71
CA PHE A 470 -6.46 -2.57 6.88
C PHE A 470 -7.41 -3.61 6.24
N GLN A 471 -6.91 -4.81 5.87
CA GLN A 471 -7.74 -5.92 5.39
C GLN A 471 -8.67 -6.49 6.47
N LEU A 472 -8.30 -6.36 7.74
CA LEU A 472 -9.14 -6.71 8.90
C LEU A 472 -10.12 -5.58 9.29
N ASN A 473 -10.36 -4.61 8.38
CA ASN A 473 -11.17 -3.41 8.62
C ASN A 473 -10.62 -2.51 9.74
N GLY A 474 -9.31 -2.56 9.97
CA GLY A 474 -8.65 -1.71 10.94
C GLY A 474 -8.54 -0.26 10.45
N THR A 475 -8.48 0.65 11.39
CA THR A 475 -8.38 2.09 11.18
C THR A 475 -6.92 2.56 11.09
N LEU A 476 -6.68 3.81 10.65
CA LEU A 476 -5.32 4.39 10.66
C LEU A 476 -4.77 4.48 12.10
N THR A 477 -5.63 4.76 13.09
CA THR A 477 -5.23 4.75 14.51
C THR A 477 -4.71 3.38 14.93
N GLU A 478 -5.36 2.30 14.52
CA GLU A 478 -4.95 0.93 14.83
C GLU A 478 -3.62 0.57 14.17
N VAL A 479 -3.38 1.03 12.94
CA VAL A 479 -2.06 0.91 12.28
C VAL A 479 -0.98 1.63 13.09
N GLY A 480 -1.25 2.82 13.62
CA GLY A 480 -0.33 3.52 14.51
C GLY A 480 -0.10 2.79 15.84
N LEU A 481 -1.14 2.15 16.39
CA LEU A 481 -1.06 1.40 17.65
C LEU A 481 -0.19 0.13 17.54
N THR A 482 -0.07 -0.50 16.37
CA THR A 482 0.86 -1.63 16.20
C THR A 482 2.30 -1.20 16.47
N LEU A 483 2.71 -0.03 15.97
CA LEU A 483 4.04 0.52 16.21
C LEU A 483 4.24 0.92 17.68
N THR A 484 3.20 1.41 18.34
CA THR A 484 3.21 1.66 19.79
C THR A 484 3.40 0.37 20.58
N ALA A 485 2.72 -0.71 20.18
CA ALA A 485 2.84 -2.02 20.84
C ALA A 485 4.27 -2.57 20.80
N GLY A 486 4.98 -2.39 19.70
CA GLY A 486 6.40 -2.75 19.59
C GLY A 486 7.33 -1.83 20.38
N SER A 487 7.06 -0.53 20.36
CA SER A 487 7.95 0.50 20.90
C SER A 487 7.81 0.71 22.40
N LEU A 488 6.61 0.62 22.96
CA LEU A 488 6.37 0.90 24.38
C LEU A 488 7.10 -0.08 25.31
N PRO A 489 7.02 -1.42 25.11
CA PRO A 489 7.77 -2.37 25.95
C PRO A 489 9.28 -2.31 25.72
N ALA A 490 9.74 -1.74 24.59
CA ALA A 490 11.15 -1.55 24.32
C ALA A 490 11.81 -0.49 25.24
N LEU A 491 11.04 0.47 25.78
CA LEU A 491 11.57 1.53 26.64
C LEU A 491 12.35 0.98 27.85
N PRO A 492 11.79 0.14 28.72
CA PRO A 492 12.55 -0.42 29.83
C PRO A 492 13.73 -1.28 29.37
N ALA A 493 13.56 -2.06 28.29
CA ALA A 493 14.65 -2.88 27.75
C ALA A 493 15.85 -2.04 27.29
N LEU A 494 15.60 -0.88 26.67
CA LEU A 494 16.63 0.05 26.22
C LEU A 494 17.38 0.72 27.38
N PHE A 495 16.73 0.97 28.52
CA PHE A 495 17.41 1.52 29.69
C PHE A 495 18.47 0.57 30.26
N TRP A 496 18.28 -0.73 30.13
CA TRP A 496 19.23 -1.77 30.58
C TRP A 496 19.97 -2.46 29.43
N ALA A 497 19.83 -1.97 28.20
CA ALA A 497 20.35 -2.63 27.00
C ALA A 497 21.86 -2.88 27.06
N GLU A 498 22.67 -1.91 27.50
CA GLU A 498 24.11 -2.09 27.60
C GLU A 498 24.50 -3.16 28.64
N ALA A 499 23.86 -3.15 29.79
CA ALA A 499 24.09 -4.19 30.80
C ALA A 499 23.66 -5.59 30.31
N LEU A 500 22.58 -5.64 29.52
CA LEU A 500 22.13 -6.87 28.89
C LEU A 500 23.10 -7.36 27.80
N VAL A 501 23.62 -6.45 27.00
CA VAL A 501 24.64 -6.76 25.97
C VAL A 501 25.92 -7.27 26.62
N ASP A 502 26.36 -6.65 27.74
CA ASP A 502 27.54 -7.07 28.47
C ASP A 502 27.37 -8.45 29.13
N TYR A 503 26.15 -8.74 29.60
CA TYR A 503 25.85 -10.01 30.27
C TYR A 503 25.63 -11.17 29.30
N VAL A 504 24.82 -10.96 28.25
CA VAL A 504 24.41 -12.01 27.30
C VAL A 504 25.44 -12.18 26.18
N GLY A 505 26.09 -11.09 25.79
CA GLY A 505 27.00 -11.03 24.64
C GLY A 505 26.29 -10.72 23.32
N HIS A 506 27.00 -10.02 22.42
CA HIS A 506 26.44 -9.56 21.13
C HIS A 506 25.91 -10.69 20.26
N SER A 507 26.68 -11.79 20.11
CA SER A 507 26.31 -12.93 19.25
C SER A 507 25.04 -13.62 19.73
N ASN A 508 24.91 -13.82 21.04
CA ASN A 508 23.73 -14.47 21.62
C ASN A 508 22.47 -13.63 21.44
N LEU A 509 22.59 -12.30 21.50
CA LEU A 509 21.45 -11.40 21.23
C LEU A 509 20.99 -11.46 19.77
N PHE A 510 21.90 -11.60 18.81
CA PHE A 510 21.52 -11.82 17.41
C PHE A 510 20.83 -13.18 17.22
N ILE A 511 21.30 -14.24 17.87
CA ILE A 511 20.65 -15.56 17.85
C ILE A 511 19.24 -15.47 18.46
N THR A 512 19.12 -14.81 19.60
CA THR A 512 17.84 -14.55 20.26
C THR A 512 16.88 -13.81 19.33
N ALA A 513 17.34 -12.80 18.60
CA ALA A 513 16.52 -12.08 17.63
C ALA A 513 15.98 -13.00 16.53
N PHE A 514 16.79 -13.89 15.95
CA PHE A 514 16.30 -14.87 14.96
C PHE A 514 15.21 -15.78 15.55
N THR A 515 15.36 -16.23 16.78
CA THR A 515 14.37 -17.07 17.47
C THR A 515 13.04 -16.31 17.63
N PHE A 516 13.10 -15.05 18.06
CA PHE A 516 11.91 -14.22 18.21
C PHE A 516 11.27 -13.84 16.87
N TYR A 517 12.05 -13.71 15.79
CA TYR A 517 11.49 -13.56 14.44
C TYR A 517 10.69 -14.81 14.03
N CYS A 518 11.22 -16.01 14.28
CA CYS A 518 10.47 -17.24 14.00
C CYS A 518 9.15 -17.27 14.75
N LEU A 519 9.17 -16.90 16.05
CA LEU A 519 7.97 -16.83 16.87
C LEU A 519 6.97 -15.78 16.36
N ARG A 520 7.46 -14.57 16.01
CA ARG A 520 6.64 -13.47 15.49
C ARG A 520 5.98 -13.83 14.16
N TYR A 521 6.73 -14.41 13.20
CA TYR A 521 6.18 -14.87 11.93
C TYR A 521 5.14 -15.99 12.10
N THR A 522 5.42 -16.95 13.00
CA THR A 522 4.46 -18.01 13.31
C THR A 522 3.19 -17.44 13.93
N GLY A 523 3.34 -16.52 14.88
CA GLY A 523 2.21 -15.83 15.51
C GLY A 523 1.35 -15.07 14.49
N LEU A 524 1.97 -14.28 13.62
CA LEU A 524 1.26 -13.51 12.59
C LEU A 524 0.58 -14.41 11.54
N ALA A 525 1.14 -15.61 11.25
CA ALA A 525 0.56 -16.56 10.31
C ALA A 525 -0.76 -17.19 10.81
N TYR A 526 -0.95 -17.27 12.13
CA TYR A 526 -2.17 -17.81 12.77
C TYR A 526 -3.11 -16.72 13.27
N GLY A 527 -2.79 -15.45 13.04
CA GLY A 527 -3.54 -14.31 13.57
C GLY A 527 -4.69 -13.89 12.68
N ASP A 528 -5.93 -14.18 13.07
CA ASP A 528 -7.15 -13.77 12.37
C ASP A 528 -7.80 -12.51 12.96
N SER A 529 -7.18 -11.91 14.00
CA SER A 529 -7.72 -10.73 14.69
C SER A 529 -6.66 -9.65 14.91
N TYR A 530 -7.09 -8.40 14.90
CA TYR A 530 -6.24 -7.25 15.20
C TYR A 530 -5.54 -7.37 16.57
N THR A 531 -6.27 -7.79 17.61
CA THR A 531 -5.72 -7.94 18.95
C THR A 531 -4.54 -8.93 19.00
N TRP A 532 -4.62 -10.01 18.23
CA TRP A 532 -3.53 -10.99 18.13
C TRP A 532 -2.30 -10.40 17.42
N ILE A 533 -2.50 -9.60 16.39
CA ILE A 533 -1.40 -8.87 15.73
C ILE A 533 -0.67 -8.00 16.74
N VAL A 534 -1.40 -7.20 17.54
CA VAL A 534 -0.83 -6.35 18.59
C VAL A 534 0.00 -7.16 19.59
N VAL A 535 -0.45 -8.35 19.98
CA VAL A 535 0.32 -9.24 20.87
C VAL A 535 1.63 -9.71 20.22
N CYS A 536 1.61 -10.03 18.94
CA CYS A 536 2.81 -10.41 18.20
C CYS A 536 3.80 -9.24 18.07
N GLU A 537 3.30 -8.00 17.96
CA GLU A 537 4.13 -6.80 17.89
C GLU A 537 4.90 -6.51 19.19
N LEU A 538 4.44 -6.97 20.35
CA LEU A 538 5.20 -6.84 21.61
C LEU A 538 6.59 -7.51 21.52
N LEU A 539 6.76 -8.49 20.63
CA LEU A 539 8.04 -9.18 20.43
C LEU A 539 9.07 -8.33 19.68
N GLU A 540 8.68 -7.17 19.15
CA GLU A 540 9.56 -6.23 18.43
C GLU A 540 10.73 -5.75 19.31
N VAL A 541 10.59 -5.75 20.62
CA VAL A 541 11.66 -5.46 21.56
C VAL A 541 12.92 -6.27 21.27
N PHE A 542 12.75 -7.57 21.01
CA PHE A 542 13.86 -8.50 20.74
C PHE A 542 14.30 -8.51 19.28
N THR A 543 13.39 -8.20 18.35
CA THR A 543 13.67 -8.29 16.92
C THR A 543 14.23 -7.01 16.33
N LEU A 544 13.92 -5.84 16.89
CA LEU A 544 14.43 -4.55 16.41
C LEU A 544 15.19 -3.78 17.47
N SER A 545 14.58 -3.46 18.63
CA SER A 545 15.14 -2.49 19.57
C SER A 545 16.45 -2.93 20.19
N LEU A 546 16.53 -4.15 20.71
CA LEU A 546 17.75 -4.71 21.28
C LEU A 546 18.80 -5.04 20.22
N VAL A 547 18.38 -5.52 19.04
CA VAL A 547 19.26 -5.75 17.89
C VAL A 547 19.95 -4.46 17.47
N TRP A 548 19.20 -3.35 17.44
CA TRP A 548 19.75 -2.07 17.01
C TRP A 548 20.82 -1.54 17.95
N VAL A 549 20.58 -1.57 19.26
CA VAL A 549 21.59 -1.19 20.26
C VAL A 549 22.81 -2.10 20.18
N THR A 550 22.58 -3.42 20.09
CA THR A 550 23.65 -4.42 19.96
C THR A 550 24.52 -4.16 18.73
N ALA A 551 23.89 -3.87 17.58
CA ALA A 551 24.60 -3.54 16.36
C ALA A 551 25.45 -2.26 16.51
N MET A 552 24.87 -1.18 17.04
CA MET A 552 25.57 0.08 17.25
C MET A 552 26.79 -0.09 18.16
N LEU A 553 26.65 -0.83 19.25
CA LEU A 553 27.75 -1.10 20.19
C LEU A 553 28.81 -2.00 19.57
N TYR A 554 28.42 -3.00 18.79
CA TYR A 554 29.36 -3.91 18.12
C TYR A 554 30.20 -3.17 17.07
N PHE A 555 29.57 -2.37 16.21
CA PHE A 555 30.29 -1.55 15.22
C PHE A 555 31.15 -0.45 15.87
N ARG A 556 30.76 0.04 17.05
CA ARG A 556 31.59 0.92 17.87
C ARG A 556 32.94 0.28 18.26
N HIS A 557 32.97 -1.04 18.44
CA HIS A 557 34.19 -1.79 18.79
C HIS A 557 34.98 -2.22 17.55
N LEU A 558 34.30 -2.62 16.47
CA LEU A 558 34.94 -3.10 15.25
C LEU A 558 35.64 -2.02 14.45
N VAL A 559 35.01 -0.85 14.35
CA VAL A 559 35.50 0.22 13.46
C VAL A 559 36.42 1.16 14.24
N PRO A 560 37.61 1.52 13.65
CA PRO A 560 38.52 2.51 14.26
C PRO A 560 37.79 3.82 14.56
N ARG A 561 38.09 4.45 15.69
CA ARG A 561 37.42 5.66 16.19
C ARG A 561 37.38 6.82 15.18
N LYS A 562 38.39 6.95 14.32
CA LYS A 562 38.45 7.98 13.25
C LYS A 562 37.38 7.80 12.15
N TYR A 563 36.74 6.64 12.07
CA TYR A 563 35.71 6.31 11.09
C TYR A 563 34.38 5.99 11.78
N THR A 564 34.08 6.63 12.90
CA THR A 564 32.87 6.35 13.68
C THR A 564 31.60 6.60 12.87
N THR A 565 31.55 7.67 12.04
CA THR A 565 30.38 7.99 11.23
C THR A 565 30.18 6.94 10.13
N THR A 566 31.25 6.55 9.44
CA THR A 566 31.25 5.43 8.48
C THR A 566 30.84 4.12 9.16
N GLY A 567 31.36 3.87 10.37
CA GLY A 567 31.03 2.66 11.15
C GLY A 567 29.57 2.56 11.51
N GLN A 568 28.91 3.66 11.85
CA GLN A 568 27.47 3.68 12.16
C GLN A 568 26.59 3.73 10.88
N ALA A 569 27.14 4.09 9.72
CA ALA A 569 26.44 3.96 8.46
C ALA A 569 26.28 2.48 8.01
N LEU A 570 27.25 1.59 8.33
CA LEU A 570 27.20 0.19 7.92
C LEU A 570 25.97 -0.58 8.44
N PRO A 571 25.60 -0.55 9.72
CA PRO A 571 24.40 -1.23 10.20
C PRO A 571 23.12 -0.66 9.59
N VAL A 572 23.03 0.64 9.30
CA VAL A 572 21.88 1.25 8.62
C VAL A 572 21.77 0.71 7.20
N ILE A 573 22.86 0.70 6.44
CA ILE A 573 22.91 0.17 5.08
C ILE A 573 22.54 -1.32 5.06
N ALA A 574 23.13 -2.11 5.96
CA ALA A 574 22.90 -3.55 5.99
C ALA A 574 21.45 -3.90 6.34
N HIS A 575 20.91 -3.31 7.42
CA HIS A 575 19.59 -3.66 7.94
C HIS A 575 18.46 -2.99 7.16
N PHE A 576 18.46 -1.66 7.03
CA PHE A 576 17.33 -0.92 6.46
C PHE A 576 17.38 -0.75 4.93
N CYS A 577 18.56 -0.86 4.31
CA CYS A 577 18.63 -0.74 2.86
C CYS A 577 18.74 -2.11 2.19
N ILE A 578 19.83 -2.85 2.42
CA ILE A 578 20.08 -4.12 1.72
C ILE A 578 19.10 -5.21 2.17
N GLY A 579 18.80 -5.30 3.47
CA GLY A 579 17.81 -6.25 4.00
C GLY A 579 16.44 -6.09 3.33
N THR A 580 15.96 -4.87 3.19
CA THR A 580 14.67 -4.56 2.55
C THR A 580 14.63 -4.94 1.08
N ILE A 581 15.73 -4.72 0.33
CA ILE A 581 15.81 -5.06 -1.10
C ILE A 581 15.59 -6.56 -1.35
N TYR A 582 16.17 -7.42 -0.52
CA TYR A 582 16.16 -8.86 -0.72
C TYR A 582 14.73 -9.45 -0.70
N GLU A 583 13.87 -8.99 0.20
CA GLU A 583 12.49 -9.49 0.31
C GLU A 583 11.67 -9.15 -0.94
N TYR A 584 11.78 -7.91 -1.43
CA TYR A 584 11.05 -7.49 -2.64
C TYR A 584 11.58 -8.15 -3.91
N THR A 585 12.89 -8.40 -4.02
CA THR A 585 13.49 -9.07 -5.19
C THR A 585 12.98 -10.50 -5.32
N LYS A 586 12.81 -11.22 -4.22
CA LYS A 586 12.25 -12.57 -4.20
C LYS A 586 10.81 -12.62 -4.77
N TYR A 587 10.00 -11.61 -4.47
CA TYR A 587 8.65 -11.50 -5.03
C TYR A 587 8.67 -11.25 -6.54
N ILE A 588 9.50 -10.32 -7.02
CA ILE A 588 9.65 -10.00 -8.45
C ILE A 588 10.11 -11.24 -9.22
N MET A 589 11.10 -11.96 -8.71
CA MET A 589 11.59 -13.21 -9.32
C MET A 589 10.50 -14.28 -9.40
N ARG A 590 9.69 -14.47 -8.35
CA ARG A 590 8.55 -15.41 -8.37
C ARG A 590 7.52 -15.03 -9.43
N LYS A 591 7.23 -13.74 -9.60
CA LYS A 591 6.31 -13.25 -10.63
C LYS A 591 6.88 -13.49 -12.03
N LEU A 592 8.16 -13.20 -12.27
CA LEU A 592 8.84 -13.45 -13.54
C LEU A 592 8.87 -14.94 -13.90
N VAL A 593 9.16 -15.83 -12.94
CA VAL A 593 9.14 -17.28 -13.15
C VAL A 593 7.73 -17.76 -13.49
N ARG A 594 6.69 -17.23 -12.82
CA ARG A 594 5.29 -17.58 -13.13
C ARG A 594 4.89 -17.10 -14.54
N TYR A 595 5.30 -15.92 -14.97
CA TYR A 595 5.08 -15.42 -16.34
C TYR A 595 5.82 -16.26 -17.38
N ARG A 596 7.05 -16.67 -17.11
CA ARG A 596 7.85 -17.51 -18.01
C ARG A 596 7.24 -18.91 -18.18
N ASN A 597 6.67 -19.49 -17.14
CA ASN A 597 5.99 -20.78 -17.22
C ASN A 597 4.67 -20.70 -17.98
N ILE A 598 3.97 -19.57 -17.97
CA ILE A 598 2.73 -19.36 -18.76
C ILE A 598 3.07 -19.14 -20.24
N SER A 599 4.19 -18.50 -20.58
CA SER A 599 4.61 -18.30 -21.98
C SER A 599 5.15 -19.57 -22.66
N HIS A 600 5.50 -20.61 -21.91
CA HIS A 600 5.93 -21.91 -22.45
C HIS A 600 4.76 -22.90 -22.71
N TRP A 601 3.52 -22.52 -22.33
CA TRP A 601 2.31 -23.32 -22.55
C TRP A 601 1.34 -22.67 -23.56
N LYS A 602 1.82 -21.75 -24.40
CA LYS A 602 1.05 -21.21 -25.54
C LYS A 602 1.72 -21.64 -26.87
#